data_3f25c2b067b51bf92417ad5919063a28
#
_entry.id   3f25c2b067b51bf92417ad5919063a28
#
_cell.length_a   1.000
_cell.length_b   1.000
_cell.length_c   1.000
_cell.angle_alpha   90.00
_cell.angle_beta   90.00
_cell.angle_gamma   90.00
#
_symmetry.space_group_name_H-M   'P 1'
#
loop_
_entity.id
_entity.type
_entity.pdbx_description
1 polymer ?
#
loop_
_entity_poly.entity_id
_entity_poly.type
_entity_poly.pdbx_seq_one_letter_code
_entity_poly.pdbx_strand_id
1 'polypeptide(L)'
;DICEAPFPHVIEDQRDVVSRAIIRATARTDADPLTVRDVLAEINWAKISLVAVEDYARACAIAHRQPPAGLDTARFADVYSAYEQEKTSRGEIDFDDILLLVCHIMDGFPEAAAQIRSTIGWLTVDEYQDVSPLQHRLLTLWLGGGGPDGKSAMNRNVCVVGDPAQTIYSFAGASSWDLLRFADEFGPLAADVNLNTDYRSTPEVVNLANRVLAAAPNREDYLKLVSARESGPRVTRTAYESDMEEAQGVAARIARLVANGAKPSDCAILTRINAQQPVFGAALRAARLKYRVRKDSGWQSSALADDAASKRALLEAMGLDATGLAANDDPGVTISTIHASKGLEFKHVFLIGCSEGLLPYGSPETGDALEEERRLMYVGITRAEDSLHLSYARTKDGYGVQRRRPSRFL
;
A
#
# COMPACT_ATOMS: atom_id res chain seq x y z
N ASP A 1 -7.87 29.97 14.73
CA ASP A 1 -8.80 30.61 15.68
C ASP A 1 -10.28 30.26 15.46
N ILE A 2 -10.61 29.32 14.53
CA ILE A 2 -12.01 28.93 14.25
C ILE A 2 -12.64 28.18 15.43
N CYS A 3 -11.85 27.39 16.16
CA CYS A 3 -12.36 26.51 17.21
C CYS A 3 -12.11 27.05 18.65
N GLU A 4 -11.46 28.20 18.81
CA GLU A 4 -11.09 28.78 20.12
C GLU A 4 -10.41 27.82 21.11
N ALA A 5 -9.87 26.70 20.59
CA ALA A 5 -9.21 25.63 21.34
C ALA A 5 -7.69 25.64 21.09
N PRO A 6 -6.87 25.20 22.08
CA PRO A 6 -5.45 25.00 21.83
C PRO A 6 -5.23 24.01 20.70
N PHE A 7 -4.19 24.25 19.87
CA PHE A 7 -3.85 23.36 18.77
C PHE A 7 -3.45 21.98 19.32
N PRO A 8 -4.06 20.89 18.87
CA PRO A 8 -3.75 19.56 19.38
C PRO A 8 -2.34 19.11 18.95
N HIS A 9 -1.73 18.22 19.73
CA HIS A 9 -0.45 17.63 19.42
C HIS A 9 -0.62 16.36 18.60
N VAL A 10 0.23 16.16 17.58
CA VAL A 10 0.23 14.91 16.82
C VAL A 10 0.97 13.84 17.62
N ILE A 11 0.36 12.67 17.78
CA ILE A 11 0.92 11.54 18.54
C ILE A 11 2.21 11.04 17.85
N GLU A 12 3.30 10.93 18.61
CA GLU A 12 4.55 10.38 18.12
C GLU A 12 4.51 8.84 18.02
N ASP A 13 3.93 8.15 19.01
CA ASP A 13 3.76 6.70 19.02
C ASP A 13 2.34 6.28 19.40
N GLN A 14 1.53 5.99 18.39
CA GLN A 14 0.15 5.51 18.57
C GLN A 14 0.07 4.18 19.36
N ARG A 15 1.13 3.37 19.36
CA ARG A 15 1.13 2.05 20.03
C ARG A 15 0.97 2.14 21.54
N ASP A 16 1.53 3.18 22.18
CA ASP A 16 1.33 3.43 23.62
C ASP A 16 -0.14 3.70 23.93
N VAL A 17 -0.77 4.55 23.12
CA VAL A 17 -2.19 4.91 23.29
C VAL A 17 -3.10 3.70 23.09
N VAL A 18 -2.86 2.92 22.03
CA VAL A 18 -3.61 1.68 21.75
C VAL A 18 -3.43 0.65 22.85
N SER A 19 -2.19 0.46 23.35
CA SER A 19 -1.91 -0.48 24.45
C SER A 19 -2.74 -0.14 25.68
N ARG A 20 -2.80 1.14 26.07
CA ARG A 20 -3.63 1.60 27.21
C ARG A 20 -5.11 1.43 26.95
N ALA A 21 -5.58 1.70 25.72
CA ALA A 21 -6.97 1.50 25.34
C ALA A 21 -7.38 0.02 25.46
N ILE A 22 -6.53 -0.91 25.00
CA ILE A 22 -6.77 -2.36 25.14
C ILE A 22 -6.87 -2.75 26.60
N ILE A 23 -5.90 -2.35 27.44
CA ILE A 23 -5.88 -2.68 28.87
C ILE A 23 -7.15 -2.16 29.56
N ARG A 24 -7.53 -0.91 29.28
CA ARG A 24 -8.71 -0.28 29.88
C ARG A 24 -10.02 -0.94 29.46
N ALA A 25 -10.20 -1.23 28.17
CA ALA A 25 -11.47 -1.77 27.65
C ALA A 25 -11.63 -3.27 27.88
N THR A 26 -10.54 -4.04 27.97
CA THR A 26 -10.60 -5.50 28.10
C THR A 26 -10.26 -6.01 29.49
N ALA A 27 -9.93 -5.13 30.45
CA ALA A 27 -9.45 -5.46 31.78
C ALA A 27 -8.25 -6.43 31.80
N ARG A 28 -7.44 -6.45 30.73
CA ARG A 28 -6.17 -7.19 30.67
C ARG A 28 -5.11 -6.43 31.47
N THR A 29 -4.09 -7.15 31.90
CA THR A 29 -2.94 -6.54 32.63
C THR A 29 -1.88 -6.00 31.69
N ASP A 30 -1.85 -6.50 30.44
CA ASP A 30 -0.90 -6.12 29.41
C ASP A 30 -1.51 -6.29 28.00
N ALA A 31 -0.84 -5.73 27.01
CA ALA A 31 -1.16 -5.91 25.60
C ALA A 31 0.13 -6.26 24.84
N ASP A 32 0.17 -7.46 24.26
CA ASP A 32 1.32 -7.90 23.49
C ASP A 32 1.48 -7.08 22.19
N PRO A 33 2.73 -6.94 21.67
CA PRO A 33 3.00 -6.09 20.51
C PRO A 33 2.23 -6.47 19.22
N LEU A 34 1.89 -7.75 19.03
CA LEU A 34 1.12 -8.20 17.85
C LEU A 34 -0.32 -7.76 17.97
N THR A 35 -0.93 -7.96 19.14
CA THR A 35 -2.30 -7.45 19.43
C THR A 35 -2.37 -5.94 19.26
N VAL A 36 -1.40 -5.17 19.78
CA VAL A 36 -1.35 -3.71 19.62
C VAL A 36 -1.29 -3.32 18.15
N ARG A 37 -0.42 -3.97 17.38
CA ARG A 37 -0.29 -3.72 15.94
C ARG A 37 -1.60 -3.99 15.19
N ASP A 38 -2.21 -5.13 15.45
CA ASP A 38 -3.39 -5.57 14.71
C ASP A 38 -4.63 -4.72 15.07
N VAL A 39 -4.77 -4.34 16.35
CA VAL A 39 -5.81 -3.42 16.82
C VAL A 39 -5.61 -2.02 16.23
N LEU A 40 -4.38 -1.50 16.22
CA LEU A 40 -4.09 -0.21 15.60
C LEU A 40 -4.43 -0.20 14.11
N ALA A 41 -4.07 -1.24 13.38
CA ALA A 41 -4.39 -1.36 11.97
C ALA A 41 -5.90 -1.34 11.71
N GLU A 42 -6.69 -1.97 12.57
CA GLU A 42 -8.15 -1.99 12.45
C GLU A 42 -8.79 -0.65 12.84
N ILE A 43 -8.28 0.05 13.86
CA ILE A 43 -8.71 1.42 14.19
C ILE A 43 -8.44 2.35 13.00
N ASN A 44 -7.25 2.31 12.42
CA ASN A 44 -6.91 3.12 11.26
C ASN A 44 -7.82 2.80 10.08
N TRP A 45 -8.09 1.50 9.80
CA TRP A 45 -9.05 1.12 8.78
C TRP A 45 -10.44 1.74 9.03
N ALA A 46 -10.95 1.68 10.25
CA ALA A 46 -12.25 2.24 10.59
C ALA A 46 -12.29 3.75 10.33
N LYS A 47 -11.27 4.49 10.76
CA LYS A 47 -11.16 5.94 10.58
C LYS A 47 -11.12 6.35 9.12
N ILE A 48 -10.22 5.76 8.34
CA ILE A 48 -10.09 6.09 6.90
C ILE A 48 -11.27 5.62 6.05
N SER A 49 -12.04 4.64 6.56
CA SER A 49 -13.29 4.18 5.96
C SER A 49 -14.52 4.97 6.45
N LEU A 50 -14.31 6.04 7.23
CA LEU A 50 -15.38 6.86 7.83
C LEU A 50 -16.35 6.06 8.70
N VAL A 51 -15.86 5.04 9.38
CA VAL A 51 -16.64 4.19 10.28
C VAL A 51 -16.50 4.72 11.71
N ALA A 52 -17.58 5.28 12.24
CA ALA A 52 -17.66 5.69 13.63
C ALA A 52 -17.70 4.48 14.58
N VAL A 53 -17.37 4.68 15.85
CA VAL A 53 -17.37 3.62 16.88
C VAL A 53 -18.71 2.87 16.92
N GLU A 54 -19.81 3.61 16.92
CA GLU A 54 -21.18 3.09 16.96
C GLU A 54 -21.59 2.30 15.72
N ASP A 55 -20.98 2.60 14.58
CA ASP A 55 -21.26 1.94 13.30
C ASP A 55 -20.36 0.73 13.02
N TYR A 56 -19.34 0.48 13.85
CA TYR A 56 -18.30 -0.51 13.59
C TYR A 56 -18.87 -1.93 13.39
N ALA A 57 -19.82 -2.37 14.25
CA ALA A 57 -20.42 -3.69 14.11
C ALA A 57 -21.17 -3.88 12.78
N ARG A 58 -21.88 -2.83 12.34
CA ARG A 58 -22.57 -2.81 11.05
C ARG A 58 -21.59 -2.82 9.87
N ALA A 59 -20.54 -2.03 9.95
CA ALA A 59 -19.51 -1.98 8.92
C ALA A 59 -18.77 -3.32 8.78
N CYS A 60 -18.44 -4.00 9.88
CA CYS A 60 -17.86 -5.34 9.87
C CYS A 60 -18.76 -6.36 9.19
N ALA A 61 -20.08 -6.31 9.47
CA ALA A 61 -21.04 -7.23 8.84
C ALA A 61 -21.12 -7.03 7.32
N ILE A 62 -21.12 -5.77 6.85
CA ILE A 62 -21.16 -5.43 5.42
C ILE A 62 -19.85 -5.80 4.71
N ALA A 63 -18.72 -5.48 5.32
CA ALA A 63 -17.39 -5.71 4.75
C ALA A 63 -16.87 -7.14 4.98
N HIS A 64 -17.66 -8.02 5.61
CA HIS A 64 -17.26 -9.39 6.01
C HIS A 64 -15.93 -9.43 6.78
N ARG A 65 -15.69 -8.40 7.61
CA ARG A 65 -14.47 -8.28 8.43
C ARG A 65 -14.65 -8.94 9.79
N GLN A 66 -13.53 -9.41 10.31
CA GLN A 66 -13.46 -9.96 11.67
C GLN A 66 -12.55 -9.05 12.51
N PRO A 67 -12.97 -8.62 13.72
CA PRO A 67 -12.11 -7.88 14.62
C PRO A 67 -10.83 -8.66 14.94
N PRO A 68 -9.67 -7.96 15.08
CA PRO A 68 -8.41 -8.60 15.37
C PRO A 68 -8.33 -9.15 16.81
N ALA A 69 -7.27 -9.90 17.09
CA ALA A 69 -6.90 -10.37 18.43
C ALA A 69 -7.97 -11.21 19.15
N GLY A 70 -8.88 -11.84 18.38
CA GLY A 70 -9.99 -12.66 18.92
C GLY A 70 -11.04 -11.83 19.66
N LEU A 71 -11.10 -10.53 19.45
CA LEU A 71 -12.16 -9.67 19.98
C LEU A 71 -13.45 -9.88 19.17
N ASP A 72 -14.59 -9.73 19.81
CA ASP A 72 -15.85 -9.52 19.12
C ASP A 72 -16.04 -8.03 18.74
N THR A 73 -17.04 -7.74 17.91
CA THR A 73 -17.27 -6.37 17.40
C THR A 73 -17.58 -5.36 18.51
N ALA A 74 -18.29 -5.78 19.57
CA ALA A 74 -18.63 -4.93 20.70
C ALA A 74 -17.37 -4.59 21.53
N ARG A 75 -16.57 -5.60 21.83
CA ARG A 75 -15.30 -5.40 22.55
C ARG A 75 -14.32 -4.56 21.77
N PHE A 76 -14.24 -4.73 20.46
CA PHE A 76 -13.40 -3.87 19.64
C PHE A 76 -13.91 -2.42 19.64
N ALA A 77 -15.23 -2.20 19.54
CA ALA A 77 -15.81 -0.85 19.65
C ALA A 77 -15.48 -0.19 20.99
N ASP A 78 -15.49 -0.97 22.11
CA ASP A 78 -15.05 -0.46 23.42
C ASP A 78 -13.56 -0.04 23.39
N VAL A 79 -12.69 -0.82 22.76
CA VAL A 79 -11.26 -0.49 22.60
C VAL A 79 -11.09 0.76 21.73
N TYR A 80 -11.81 0.85 20.62
CA TYR A 80 -11.77 2.01 19.72
C TYR A 80 -12.24 3.28 20.45
N SER A 81 -13.35 3.19 21.19
CA SER A 81 -13.84 4.31 22.04
C SER A 81 -12.81 4.73 23.09
N ALA A 82 -12.18 3.75 23.76
CA ALA A 82 -11.15 4.03 24.76
C ALA A 82 -9.90 4.69 24.12
N TYR A 83 -9.52 4.32 22.90
CA TYR A 83 -8.44 4.96 22.15
C TYR A 83 -8.74 6.44 21.86
N GLU A 84 -9.94 6.76 21.38
CA GLU A 84 -10.35 8.13 21.11
C GLU A 84 -10.42 8.97 22.40
N GLN A 85 -10.93 8.38 23.49
CA GLN A 85 -10.95 9.05 24.79
C GLN A 85 -9.55 9.33 25.36
N GLU A 86 -8.62 8.40 25.20
CA GLU A 86 -7.24 8.55 25.66
C GLU A 86 -6.55 9.71 24.90
N LYS A 87 -6.70 9.78 23.56
CA LYS A 87 -6.22 10.91 22.75
C LYS A 87 -6.82 12.24 23.23
N THR A 88 -8.14 12.30 23.33
CA THR A 88 -8.86 13.51 23.75
C THR A 88 -8.40 14.01 25.12
N SER A 89 -8.20 13.09 26.09
CA SER A 89 -7.75 13.44 27.44
C SER A 89 -6.36 14.06 27.48
N ARG A 90 -5.53 13.81 26.46
CA ARG A 90 -4.17 14.34 26.33
C ARG A 90 -4.06 15.54 25.39
N GLY A 91 -5.15 15.93 24.72
CA GLY A 91 -5.11 16.94 23.66
C GLY A 91 -4.30 16.47 22.45
N GLU A 92 -4.31 15.16 22.17
CA GLU A 92 -3.54 14.52 21.10
C GLU A 92 -4.46 14.12 19.94
N ILE A 93 -3.90 14.14 18.73
CA ILE A 93 -4.52 13.64 17.49
C ILE A 93 -3.54 12.73 16.75
N ASP A 94 -4.06 11.80 15.97
CA ASP A 94 -3.29 11.03 15.02
C ASP A 94 -3.37 11.63 13.59
N PHE A 95 -2.67 11.02 12.63
CA PHE A 95 -2.65 11.53 11.25
C PHE A 95 -4.02 11.47 10.56
N ASP A 96 -4.83 10.46 10.87
CA ASP A 96 -6.16 10.35 10.28
C ASP A 96 -7.11 11.40 10.84
N ASP A 97 -6.92 11.80 12.12
CA ASP A 97 -7.66 12.90 12.71
C ASP A 97 -7.44 14.24 12.00
N ILE A 98 -6.25 14.48 11.46
CA ILE A 98 -5.97 15.71 10.71
C ILE A 98 -6.92 15.80 9.52
N LEU A 99 -7.09 14.72 8.75
CA LEU A 99 -8.01 14.68 7.62
C LEU A 99 -9.47 14.78 8.06
N LEU A 100 -9.85 14.07 9.13
CA LEU A 100 -11.19 14.12 9.71
C LEU A 100 -11.55 15.54 10.18
N LEU A 101 -10.63 16.21 10.86
CA LEU A 101 -10.82 17.59 11.32
C LEU A 101 -10.97 18.57 10.15
N VAL A 102 -10.17 18.42 9.09
CA VAL A 102 -10.31 19.26 7.90
C VAL A 102 -11.67 19.03 7.24
N CYS A 103 -12.12 17.78 7.11
CA CYS A 103 -13.46 17.47 6.62
C CYS A 103 -14.53 18.12 7.49
N HIS A 104 -14.42 18.00 8.82
CA HIS A 104 -15.35 18.60 9.76
C HIS A 104 -15.40 20.15 9.66
N ILE A 105 -14.24 20.79 9.54
CA ILE A 105 -14.16 22.25 9.36
C ILE A 105 -14.83 22.65 8.03
N MET A 106 -14.57 21.92 6.96
CA MET A 106 -15.15 22.24 5.65
C MET A 106 -16.67 22.00 5.58
N ASP A 107 -17.18 21.04 6.34
CA ASP A 107 -18.62 20.78 6.44
C ASP A 107 -19.32 21.78 7.40
N GLY A 108 -18.70 22.09 8.53
CA GLY A 108 -19.32 22.86 9.61
C GLY A 108 -19.13 24.38 9.52
N PHE A 109 -18.11 24.86 8.77
CA PHE A 109 -17.75 26.29 8.71
C PHE A 109 -17.69 26.79 7.27
N PRO A 110 -18.82 27.23 6.69
CA PRO A 110 -18.91 27.62 5.26
C PRO A 110 -17.92 28.70 4.84
N GLU A 111 -17.62 29.67 5.71
CA GLU A 111 -16.67 30.75 5.41
C GLU A 111 -15.23 30.23 5.29
N ALA A 112 -14.82 29.34 6.20
CA ALA A 112 -13.52 28.68 6.13
C ALA A 112 -13.42 27.80 4.89
N ALA A 113 -14.46 27.03 4.59
CA ALA A 113 -14.53 26.22 3.39
C ALA A 113 -14.41 27.06 2.11
N ALA A 114 -15.11 28.21 2.03
CA ALA A 114 -15.03 29.11 0.91
C ALA A 114 -13.62 29.70 0.75
N GLN A 115 -12.97 30.08 1.85
CA GLN A 115 -11.60 30.55 1.82
C GLN A 115 -10.63 29.48 1.31
N ILE A 116 -10.70 28.24 1.82
CA ILE A 116 -9.87 27.11 1.36
C ILE A 116 -10.11 26.86 -0.14
N ARG A 117 -11.37 26.73 -0.56
CA ARG A 117 -11.72 26.51 -1.97
C ARG A 117 -11.24 27.61 -2.90
N SER A 118 -11.19 28.86 -2.44
CA SER A 118 -10.69 29.98 -3.25
C SER A 118 -9.21 29.85 -3.62
N THR A 119 -8.45 29.05 -2.89
CA THR A 119 -7.02 28.78 -3.17
C THR A 119 -6.81 27.64 -4.16
N ILE A 120 -7.87 26.84 -4.46
CA ILE A 120 -7.79 25.66 -5.31
C ILE A 120 -8.40 25.97 -6.68
N GLY A 121 -7.56 26.41 -7.61
CA GLY A 121 -8.00 26.65 -9.00
C GLY A 121 -8.04 25.36 -9.82
N TRP A 122 -7.02 24.52 -9.66
CA TRP A 122 -6.84 23.23 -10.37
C TRP A 122 -6.40 22.18 -9.35
N LEU A 123 -6.86 20.93 -9.52
CA LEU A 123 -6.48 19.82 -8.67
C LEU A 123 -6.11 18.62 -9.54
N THR A 124 -4.91 18.09 -9.31
CA THR A 124 -4.47 16.83 -9.91
C THR A 124 -4.22 15.82 -8.80
N VAL A 125 -4.80 14.63 -8.93
CA VAL A 125 -4.64 13.54 -7.96
C VAL A 125 -4.03 12.35 -8.68
N ASP A 126 -2.86 11.93 -8.25
CA ASP A 126 -2.19 10.72 -8.72
C ASP A 126 -2.49 9.53 -7.81
N GLU A 127 -2.27 8.31 -8.32
CA GLU A 127 -2.53 7.04 -7.60
C GLU A 127 -3.97 6.96 -7.04
N TYR A 128 -4.96 7.44 -7.82
CA TYR A 128 -6.34 7.58 -7.34
C TYR A 128 -6.99 6.25 -6.94
N GLN A 129 -6.50 5.12 -7.44
CA GLN A 129 -6.93 3.79 -7.02
C GLN A 129 -6.59 3.44 -5.57
N ASP A 130 -5.71 4.21 -4.91
CA ASP A 130 -5.34 4.01 -3.51
C ASP A 130 -6.03 4.99 -2.56
N VAL A 131 -6.86 5.88 -3.09
CA VAL A 131 -7.59 6.87 -2.30
C VAL A 131 -8.58 6.16 -1.36
N SER A 132 -8.50 6.48 -0.07
CA SER A 132 -9.45 5.99 0.93
C SER A 132 -10.76 6.78 0.90
N PRO A 133 -11.87 6.26 1.47
CA PRO A 133 -13.12 6.99 1.59
C PRO A 133 -12.97 8.37 2.28
N LEU A 134 -12.10 8.46 3.29
CA LEU A 134 -11.79 9.74 3.97
C LEU A 134 -11.10 10.74 3.04
N GLN A 135 -10.11 10.27 2.26
CA GLN A 135 -9.42 11.11 1.27
C GLN A 135 -10.36 11.53 0.12
N HIS A 136 -11.21 10.60 -0.33
CA HIS A 136 -12.23 10.90 -1.34
C HIS A 136 -13.24 11.94 -0.81
N ARG A 137 -13.69 11.82 0.46
CA ARG A 137 -14.54 12.83 1.09
C ARG A 137 -13.87 14.21 1.12
N LEU A 138 -12.59 14.26 1.51
CA LEU A 138 -11.82 15.51 1.50
C LEU A 138 -11.73 16.13 0.10
N LEU A 139 -11.46 15.30 -0.91
CA LEU A 139 -11.44 15.75 -2.31
C LEU A 139 -12.78 16.37 -2.72
N THR A 140 -13.88 15.68 -2.43
CA THR A 140 -15.24 16.15 -2.75
C THR A 140 -15.53 17.48 -2.06
N LEU A 141 -15.13 17.64 -0.81
CA LEU A 141 -15.28 18.90 -0.07
C LEU A 141 -14.44 20.03 -0.67
N TRP A 142 -13.21 19.75 -1.08
CA TRP A 142 -12.34 20.74 -1.73
C TRP A 142 -12.92 21.23 -3.06
N LEU A 143 -13.52 20.33 -3.83
CA LEU A 143 -14.15 20.68 -5.11
C LEU A 143 -15.49 21.40 -4.92
N GLY A 144 -16.05 21.39 -3.70
CA GLY A 144 -17.32 22.04 -3.41
C GLY A 144 -18.53 21.12 -3.56
N GLY A 145 -18.33 19.81 -3.72
CA GLY A 145 -19.40 18.82 -3.72
C GLY A 145 -19.96 18.59 -2.31
N GLY A 146 -21.26 18.27 -2.21
CA GLY A 146 -21.87 17.85 -0.94
C GLY A 146 -22.20 18.94 0.06
N GLY A 147 -22.23 20.21 -0.31
CA GLY A 147 -22.71 21.28 0.55
C GLY A 147 -24.22 21.10 0.85
N PRO A 148 -24.68 21.52 2.07
CA PRO A 148 -26.06 21.32 2.50
C PRO A 148 -27.12 21.91 1.56
N ASP A 149 -26.75 22.83 0.72
CA ASP A 149 -27.67 23.54 -0.18
C ASP A 149 -27.66 23.01 -1.61
N GLY A 150 -26.74 22.07 -1.98
CA GLY A 150 -26.58 21.56 -3.36
C GLY A 150 -26.32 22.66 -4.42
N LYS A 151 -26.10 23.91 -3.99
CA LYS A 151 -26.08 25.12 -4.83
C LYS A 151 -24.71 25.71 -5.07
N SER A 152 -23.69 25.29 -4.33
CA SER A 152 -22.32 25.71 -4.61
C SER A 152 -21.84 25.06 -5.90
N ALA A 153 -21.48 25.87 -6.88
CA ALA A 153 -20.92 25.37 -8.14
C ALA A 153 -19.61 24.60 -7.80
N MET A 154 -19.63 23.29 -8.03
CA MET A 154 -18.44 22.44 -7.86
C MET A 154 -17.33 22.93 -8.80
N ASN A 155 -16.11 23.07 -8.28
CA ASN A 155 -14.95 23.26 -9.13
C ASN A 155 -14.69 21.98 -9.93
N ARG A 156 -14.75 22.09 -11.25
CA ARG A 156 -14.61 20.94 -12.16
C ARG A 156 -13.22 20.84 -12.79
N ASN A 157 -12.29 21.68 -12.36
CA ASN A 157 -10.90 21.63 -12.82
C ASN A 157 -10.14 20.56 -12.04
N VAL A 158 -10.52 19.32 -12.23
CA VAL A 158 -9.91 18.16 -11.58
C VAL A 158 -9.44 17.16 -12.62
N CYS A 159 -8.27 16.62 -12.39
CA CYS A 159 -7.70 15.50 -13.14
C CYS A 159 -7.28 14.42 -12.15
N VAL A 160 -7.75 13.20 -12.34
CA VAL A 160 -7.31 12.03 -11.56
C VAL A 160 -6.58 11.06 -12.47
N VAL A 161 -5.54 10.45 -11.93
CA VAL A 161 -4.75 9.43 -12.62
C VAL A 161 -4.64 8.21 -11.71
N GLY A 162 -4.78 7.02 -12.27
CA GLY A 162 -4.68 5.79 -11.49
C GLY A 162 -4.72 4.55 -12.36
N ASP A 163 -4.32 3.43 -11.78
CA ASP A 163 -4.36 2.11 -12.39
C ASP A 163 -5.09 1.12 -11.45
N PRO A 164 -6.32 0.68 -11.79
CA PRO A 164 -7.06 -0.27 -10.97
C PRO A 164 -6.31 -1.58 -10.70
N ALA A 165 -5.41 -1.98 -11.62
CA ALA A 165 -4.58 -3.16 -11.46
C ALA A 165 -3.48 -3.00 -10.39
N GLN A 166 -3.25 -1.78 -9.88
CA GLN A 166 -2.29 -1.48 -8.82
C GLN A 166 -2.94 -1.22 -7.45
N THR A 167 -4.24 -1.48 -7.30
CA THR A 167 -4.94 -1.45 -5.99
C THR A 167 -4.54 -2.66 -5.16
N ILE A 168 -3.56 -2.52 -4.29
CA ILE A 168 -2.99 -3.59 -3.46
C ILE A 168 -2.99 -3.25 -1.96
N TYR A 169 -3.68 -2.19 -1.55
CA TYR A 169 -3.80 -1.74 -0.17
C TYR A 169 -5.25 -1.80 0.34
N SER A 170 -6.05 -2.77 -0.14
CA SER A 170 -7.45 -2.92 0.29
C SER A 170 -7.57 -3.22 1.80
N PHE A 171 -6.58 -3.91 2.38
CA PHE A 171 -6.49 -4.10 3.83
C PHE A 171 -6.36 -2.77 4.61
N ALA A 172 -5.87 -1.71 3.96
CA ALA A 172 -5.77 -0.36 4.48
C ALA A 172 -6.89 0.57 3.96
N GLY A 173 -7.98 0.02 3.42
CA GLY A 173 -9.14 0.78 2.97
C GLY A 173 -9.06 1.38 1.57
N ALA A 174 -7.98 1.12 0.81
CA ALA A 174 -7.90 1.54 -0.58
C ALA A 174 -8.90 0.76 -1.45
N SER A 175 -9.53 1.45 -2.40
CA SER A 175 -10.47 0.86 -3.33
C SER A 175 -10.39 1.54 -4.70
N SER A 176 -10.33 0.75 -5.76
CA SER A 176 -10.44 1.28 -7.13
C SER A 176 -11.86 1.72 -7.51
N TRP A 177 -12.83 1.54 -6.63
CA TRP A 177 -14.23 1.86 -6.87
C TRP A 177 -14.43 3.31 -7.32
N ASP A 178 -13.85 4.25 -6.58
CA ASP A 178 -14.01 5.68 -6.86
C ASP A 178 -13.32 6.10 -8.17
N LEU A 179 -12.21 5.43 -8.53
CA LEU A 179 -11.56 5.63 -9.82
C LEU A 179 -12.43 5.13 -10.97
N LEU A 180 -12.93 3.90 -10.88
CA LEU A 180 -13.73 3.27 -11.94
C LEU A 180 -15.07 3.96 -12.14
N ARG A 181 -15.61 4.60 -11.11
CA ARG A 181 -16.88 5.32 -11.13
C ARG A 181 -16.74 6.83 -11.07
N PHE A 182 -15.54 7.34 -11.33
CA PHE A 182 -15.29 8.78 -11.26
C PHE A 182 -16.25 9.60 -12.14
N ALA A 183 -16.59 9.09 -13.32
CA ALA A 183 -17.55 9.73 -14.22
C ALA A 183 -18.98 9.77 -13.67
N ASP A 184 -19.38 8.84 -12.83
CA ASP A 184 -20.72 8.80 -12.23
C ASP A 184 -20.93 9.97 -11.26
N GLU A 185 -19.87 10.32 -10.51
CA GLU A 185 -19.92 11.40 -9.51
C GLU A 185 -19.53 12.76 -10.11
N PHE A 186 -18.45 12.80 -10.91
CA PHE A 186 -17.87 14.03 -11.42
C PHE A 186 -18.19 14.30 -12.90
N GLY A 187 -18.98 13.43 -13.54
CA GLY A 187 -19.35 13.59 -14.95
C GLY A 187 -20.23 14.82 -15.27
N PRO A 188 -20.34 15.23 -16.55
CA PRO A 188 -19.61 14.71 -17.71
C PRO A 188 -18.12 15.06 -17.66
N LEU A 189 -17.27 14.11 -18.05
CA LEU A 189 -15.83 14.33 -18.12
C LEU A 189 -15.46 15.15 -19.38
N ALA A 190 -14.45 16.00 -19.26
CA ALA A 190 -13.88 16.70 -20.41
C ALA A 190 -13.08 15.73 -21.30
N ALA A 191 -12.42 14.75 -20.70
CA ALA A 191 -11.72 13.67 -21.37
C ALA A 191 -11.61 12.45 -20.44
N ASP A 192 -11.61 11.26 -21.05
CA ASP A 192 -11.22 9.99 -20.44
C ASP A 192 -10.11 9.40 -21.32
N VAL A 193 -8.89 9.26 -20.73
CA VAL A 193 -7.70 8.93 -21.50
C VAL A 193 -7.05 7.66 -20.97
N ASN A 194 -6.96 6.65 -21.83
CA ASN A 194 -6.29 5.39 -21.53
C ASN A 194 -4.82 5.44 -21.93
N LEU A 195 -3.91 5.30 -20.94
CA LEU A 195 -2.47 5.26 -21.15
C LEU A 195 -2.00 3.81 -21.37
N ASN A 196 -2.21 3.29 -22.58
CA ASN A 196 -1.95 1.87 -22.91
C ASN A 196 -0.49 1.58 -23.26
N THR A 197 0.34 2.61 -23.50
CA THR A 197 1.73 2.44 -23.91
C THR A 197 2.63 2.42 -22.69
N ASP A 198 3.34 1.29 -22.51
CA ASP A 198 4.36 1.11 -21.47
C ASP A 198 5.75 1.45 -22.03
N TYR A 199 6.38 2.49 -21.47
CA TYR A 199 7.73 2.94 -21.85
C TYR A 199 8.83 2.38 -20.92
N ARG A 200 8.45 1.65 -19.86
CA ARG A 200 9.35 1.10 -18.84
C ARG A 200 9.83 -0.29 -19.18
N SER A 201 8.90 -1.20 -19.40
CA SER A 201 9.17 -2.64 -19.42
C SER A 201 9.31 -3.20 -20.84
N THR A 202 10.13 -4.23 -21.01
CA THR A 202 10.22 -4.96 -22.28
C THR A 202 8.92 -5.68 -22.63
N PRO A 203 8.65 -5.99 -23.92
CA PRO A 203 7.46 -6.72 -24.35
C PRO A 203 7.25 -8.05 -23.61
N GLU A 204 8.32 -8.76 -23.25
CA GLU A 204 8.27 -10.03 -22.53
C GLU A 204 7.67 -9.87 -21.15
N VAL A 205 8.03 -8.82 -20.43
CA VAL A 205 7.49 -8.47 -19.10
C VAL A 205 6.03 -8.04 -19.22
N VAL A 206 5.73 -7.10 -20.12
CA VAL A 206 4.37 -6.59 -20.36
C VAL A 206 3.39 -7.71 -20.77
N ASN A 207 3.83 -8.62 -21.65
CA ASN A 207 2.99 -9.75 -22.07
C ASN A 207 2.67 -10.71 -20.90
N LEU A 208 3.58 -10.90 -19.96
CA LEU A 208 3.29 -11.70 -18.77
C LEU A 208 2.30 -10.96 -17.84
N ALA A 209 2.51 -9.68 -17.61
CA ALA A 209 1.62 -8.85 -16.80
C ALA A 209 0.17 -8.88 -17.34
N ASN A 210 0.01 -8.66 -18.65
CA ASN A 210 -1.28 -8.75 -19.32
C ASN A 210 -1.94 -10.13 -19.18
N ARG A 211 -1.16 -11.23 -19.25
CA ARG A 211 -1.71 -12.60 -19.09
C ARG A 211 -2.23 -12.84 -17.67
N VAL A 212 -1.55 -12.31 -16.65
CA VAL A 212 -1.99 -12.44 -15.27
C VAL A 212 -3.34 -11.75 -15.07
N LEU A 213 -3.51 -10.55 -15.61
CA LEU A 213 -4.77 -9.80 -15.50
C LEU A 213 -5.88 -10.35 -16.39
N ALA A 214 -5.55 -10.90 -17.55
CA ALA A 214 -6.54 -11.49 -18.48
C ALA A 214 -7.33 -12.67 -17.88
N ALA A 215 -6.82 -13.27 -16.81
CA ALA A 215 -7.49 -14.35 -16.08
C ALA A 215 -8.41 -13.83 -14.94
N ALA A 216 -8.51 -12.51 -14.75
CA ALA A 216 -9.42 -11.92 -13.77
C ALA A 216 -10.88 -11.96 -14.24
N PRO A 217 -11.85 -12.14 -13.33
CA PRO A 217 -13.27 -12.06 -13.67
C PRO A 217 -13.69 -10.69 -14.21
N ASN A 218 -13.08 -9.62 -13.69
CA ASN A 218 -13.31 -8.22 -14.04
C ASN A 218 -12.21 -7.65 -14.95
N ARG A 219 -11.73 -8.46 -15.90
CA ARG A 219 -10.62 -8.08 -16.79
C ARG A 219 -10.87 -6.82 -17.63
N GLU A 220 -12.14 -6.45 -17.82
CA GLU A 220 -12.57 -5.25 -18.53
C GLU A 220 -12.19 -3.95 -17.81
N ASP A 221 -11.96 -4.02 -16.50
CA ASP A 221 -11.52 -2.88 -15.69
C ASP A 221 -10.02 -2.57 -15.88
N TYR A 222 -9.28 -3.47 -16.52
CA TYR A 222 -7.84 -3.38 -16.65
C TYR A 222 -7.40 -3.06 -18.08
N LEU A 223 -6.44 -2.14 -18.19
CA LEU A 223 -5.85 -1.80 -19.48
C LEU A 223 -4.96 -2.94 -19.99
N LYS A 224 -5.04 -3.22 -21.27
CA LYS A 224 -4.05 -4.06 -21.96
C LYS A 224 -2.88 -3.19 -22.40
N LEU A 225 -1.75 -3.34 -21.74
CA LEU A 225 -0.55 -2.56 -22.01
C LEU A 225 0.19 -3.07 -23.25
N VAL A 226 0.84 -2.15 -23.97
CA VAL A 226 1.73 -2.43 -25.09
C VAL A 226 3.08 -1.76 -24.82
N SER A 227 4.15 -2.54 -24.81
CA SER A 227 5.49 -1.99 -24.63
C SER A 227 5.92 -1.17 -25.84
N ALA A 228 6.49 0.01 -25.58
CA ALA A 228 7.18 0.84 -26.59
C ALA A 228 8.65 0.45 -26.76
N ARG A 229 9.17 -0.49 -25.95
CA ARG A 229 10.57 -0.88 -25.97
C ARG A 229 10.82 -2.01 -26.95
N GLU A 230 12.07 -2.18 -27.31
CA GLU A 230 12.53 -3.34 -28.06
C GLU A 230 12.45 -4.62 -27.23
N SER A 231 12.39 -5.77 -27.94
CA SER A 231 12.36 -7.10 -27.30
C SER A 231 13.60 -7.33 -26.45
N GLY A 232 13.38 -7.81 -25.24
CA GLY A 232 14.40 -8.07 -24.23
C GLY A 232 14.58 -9.58 -23.97
N PRO A 233 15.25 -9.92 -22.87
CA PRO A 233 15.41 -11.31 -22.46
C PRO A 233 14.06 -11.94 -22.13
N ARG A 234 13.89 -13.23 -22.48
CA ARG A 234 12.69 -13.99 -22.10
C ARG A 234 12.54 -14.03 -20.57
N VAL A 235 11.31 -13.91 -20.09
CA VAL A 235 11.00 -14.18 -18.69
C VAL A 235 11.39 -15.60 -18.34
N THR A 236 12.22 -15.76 -17.32
CA THR A 236 12.70 -17.08 -16.89
C THR A 236 11.95 -17.57 -15.67
N ARG A 237 11.74 -18.90 -15.59
CA ARG A 237 11.09 -19.56 -14.45
C ARG A 237 11.99 -20.69 -13.97
N THR A 238 12.17 -20.79 -12.65
CA THR A 238 12.98 -21.85 -12.05
C THR A 238 12.30 -22.41 -10.80
N ALA A 239 12.22 -23.75 -10.77
CA ALA A 239 11.82 -24.47 -9.56
C ALA A 239 13.08 -24.97 -8.84
N TYR A 240 13.18 -24.74 -7.57
CA TYR A 240 14.24 -25.21 -6.68
C TYR A 240 13.67 -26.26 -5.72
N GLU A 241 14.52 -27.09 -5.13
CA GLU A 241 14.03 -28.12 -4.21
C GLU A 241 13.67 -27.53 -2.84
N SER A 242 14.40 -26.50 -2.36
CA SER A 242 14.17 -25.87 -1.06
C SER A 242 14.29 -24.35 -1.10
N ASP A 243 13.82 -23.66 -0.06
CA ASP A 243 13.95 -22.20 0.11
C ASP A 243 15.42 -21.76 0.10
N MET A 244 16.31 -22.59 0.67
CA MET A 244 17.76 -22.34 0.69
C MET A 244 18.35 -22.42 -0.72
N GLU A 245 17.99 -23.45 -1.50
CA GLU A 245 18.44 -23.58 -2.88
C GLU A 245 17.90 -22.45 -3.77
N GLU A 246 16.65 -22.04 -3.56
CA GLU A 246 16.07 -20.89 -4.24
C GLU A 246 16.91 -19.64 -3.98
N ALA A 247 17.22 -19.36 -2.73
CA ALA A 247 18.00 -18.19 -2.35
C ALA A 247 19.42 -18.22 -2.93
N GLN A 248 20.10 -19.37 -2.86
CA GLN A 248 21.43 -19.55 -3.46
C GLN A 248 21.41 -19.40 -4.98
N GLY A 249 20.42 -20.00 -5.64
CA GLY A 249 20.24 -19.92 -7.10
C GLY A 249 19.98 -18.49 -7.58
N VAL A 250 19.14 -17.75 -6.87
CA VAL A 250 18.87 -16.34 -7.14
C VAL A 250 20.13 -15.49 -6.92
N ALA A 251 20.82 -15.65 -5.80
CA ALA A 251 22.04 -14.92 -5.53
C ALA A 251 23.13 -15.19 -6.59
N ALA A 252 23.27 -16.44 -7.04
CA ALA A 252 24.22 -16.81 -8.11
C ALA A 252 23.84 -16.18 -9.47
N ARG A 253 22.54 -16.00 -9.77
CA ARG A 253 22.09 -15.30 -10.98
C ARG A 253 22.41 -13.80 -10.90
N ILE A 254 22.16 -13.17 -9.75
CA ILE A 254 22.51 -11.77 -9.52
C ILE A 254 24.01 -11.57 -9.66
N ALA A 255 24.83 -12.45 -9.03
CA ALA A 255 26.28 -12.37 -9.14
C ALA A 255 26.76 -12.43 -10.58
N ARG A 256 26.13 -13.28 -11.43
CA ARG A 256 26.44 -13.33 -12.88
C ARG A 256 26.06 -12.06 -13.61
N LEU A 257 24.91 -11.46 -13.31
CA LEU A 257 24.52 -10.17 -13.88
C LEU A 257 25.52 -9.07 -13.52
N VAL A 258 25.93 -9.03 -12.26
CA VAL A 258 26.92 -8.05 -11.78
C VAL A 258 28.28 -8.28 -12.44
N ALA A 259 28.72 -9.53 -12.56
CA ALA A 259 29.95 -9.87 -13.28
C ALA A 259 29.91 -9.49 -14.77
N ASN A 260 28.72 -9.43 -15.37
CA ASN A 260 28.48 -8.98 -16.74
C ASN A 260 28.20 -7.48 -16.87
N GLY A 261 28.42 -6.69 -15.81
CA GLY A 261 28.38 -5.22 -15.84
C GLY A 261 27.10 -4.58 -15.28
N ALA A 262 26.12 -5.36 -14.79
CA ALA A 262 24.99 -4.78 -14.08
C ALA A 262 25.44 -4.23 -12.73
N LYS A 263 24.81 -3.14 -12.27
CA LYS A 263 25.04 -2.64 -10.90
C LYS A 263 24.20 -3.47 -9.92
N PRO A 264 24.70 -3.75 -8.69
CA PRO A 264 23.89 -4.38 -7.66
C PRO A 264 22.57 -3.64 -7.40
N SER A 265 22.56 -2.31 -7.47
CA SER A 265 21.38 -1.46 -7.30
C SER A 265 20.34 -1.61 -8.42
N ASP A 266 20.71 -2.11 -9.61
CA ASP A 266 19.80 -2.39 -10.71
C ASP A 266 18.97 -3.66 -10.45
N CYS A 267 19.31 -4.47 -9.41
CA CYS A 267 18.69 -5.73 -9.09
C CYS A 267 17.78 -5.65 -7.86
N ALA A 268 16.59 -6.25 -7.93
CA ALA A 268 15.70 -6.40 -6.81
C ALA A 268 15.23 -7.85 -6.62
N ILE A 269 15.15 -8.28 -5.36
CA ILE A 269 14.48 -9.51 -4.93
C ILE A 269 13.16 -9.10 -4.28
N LEU A 270 12.05 -9.50 -4.90
CA LEU A 270 10.71 -9.18 -4.42
C LEU A 270 10.09 -10.41 -3.75
N THR A 271 9.63 -10.23 -2.52
CA THR A 271 9.03 -11.27 -1.68
C THR A 271 7.56 -10.94 -1.39
N ARG A 272 6.75 -11.96 -1.13
CA ARG A 272 5.36 -11.72 -0.70
C ARG A 272 5.28 -11.33 0.78
N ILE A 273 6.12 -11.91 1.62
CA ILE A 273 6.14 -11.66 3.06
C ILE A 273 7.57 -11.41 3.56
N ASN A 274 7.70 -10.62 4.63
CA ASN A 274 9.00 -10.29 5.23
C ASN A 274 9.78 -11.53 5.74
N ALA A 275 9.07 -12.58 6.16
CA ALA A 275 9.70 -13.81 6.64
C ALA A 275 10.58 -14.53 5.60
N GLN A 276 10.40 -14.25 4.32
CA GLN A 276 11.24 -14.78 3.23
C GLN A 276 12.60 -14.08 3.11
N GLN A 277 12.70 -12.81 3.53
CA GLN A 277 13.87 -11.95 3.26
C GLN A 277 15.19 -12.43 3.91
N PRO A 278 15.22 -12.96 5.15
CA PRO A 278 16.47 -13.32 5.81
C PRO A 278 17.31 -14.36 5.06
N VAL A 279 16.68 -15.38 4.47
CA VAL A 279 17.39 -16.44 3.73
C VAL A 279 18.07 -15.89 2.47
N PHE A 280 17.41 -14.96 1.76
CA PHE A 280 17.99 -14.29 0.59
C PHE A 280 19.10 -13.33 0.98
N GLY A 281 18.97 -12.59 2.09
CA GLY A 281 20.03 -11.77 2.64
C GLY A 281 21.28 -12.58 3.01
N ALA A 282 21.09 -13.78 3.58
CA ALA A 282 22.20 -14.69 3.88
C ALA A 282 22.89 -15.19 2.60
N ALA A 283 22.11 -15.56 1.57
CA ALA A 283 22.65 -16.02 0.29
C ALA A 283 23.43 -14.92 -0.45
N LEU A 284 22.93 -13.66 -0.45
CA LEU A 284 23.63 -12.52 -1.03
C LEU A 284 24.97 -12.25 -0.30
N ARG A 285 25.00 -12.31 1.04
CA ARG A 285 26.25 -12.19 1.81
C ARG A 285 27.25 -13.29 1.43
N ALA A 286 26.79 -14.54 1.33
CA ALA A 286 27.63 -15.65 0.91
C ALA A 286 28.20 -15.45 -0.51
N ALA A 287 27.43 -14.84 -1.39
CA ALA A 287 27.85 -14.44 -2.74
C ALA A 287 28.69 -13.15 -2.79
N ARG A 288 29.02 -12.55 -1.64
CA ARG A 288 29.74 -11.26 -1.48
C ARG A 288 29.07 -10.08 -2.19
N LEU A 289 27.73 -10.12 -2.27
CA LEU A 289 26.94 -9.02 -2.80
C LEU A 289 26.43 -8.14 -1.66
N LYS A 290 26.61 -6.83 -1.79
CA LYS A 290 25.97 -5.88 -0.90
C LYS A 290 24.47 -5.88 -1.17
N TYR A 291 23.66 -5.71 -0.11
CA TYR A 291 22.21 -5.60 -0.23
C TYR A 291 21.64 -4.67 0.83
N ARG A 292 20.47 -4.16 0.55
CA ARG A 292 19.63 -3.43 1.51
C ARG A 292 18.27 -4.10 1.61
N VAL A 293 17.71 -4.10 2.82
CA VAL A 293 16.32 -4.54 3.04
C VAL A 293 15.44 -3.30 3.17
N ARG A 294 14.51 -3.14 2.24
CA ARG A 294 13.49 -2.10 2.35
C ARG A 294 12.42 -2.58 3.32
N LYS A 295 12.24 -1.87 4.42
CA LYS A 295 11.17 -2.16 5.37
C LYS A 295 9.87 -1.59 4.84
N ASP A 296 8.81 -2.36 5.00
CA ASP A 296 7.45 -1.88 4.79
C ASP A 296 7.13 -0.90 5.92
N SER A 297 7.14 0.38 5.62
CA SER A 297 6.88 1.43 6.61
C SER A 297 5.38 1.68 6.82
N GLY A 298 4.52 0.82 6.25
CA GLY A 298 3.08 1.01 6.18
C GLY A 298 2.67 2.07 5.15
N TRP A 299 1.46 1.99 4.63
CA TRP A 299 0.97 2.93 3.61
C TRP A 299 0.96 4.40 4.08
N GLN A 300 0.75 4.64 5.38
CA GLN A 300 0.77 5.99 5.96
C GLN A 300 2.14 6.67 5.89
N SER A 301 3.21 5.89 5.84
CA SER A 301 4.57 6.42 5.70
C SER A 301 5.09 6.35 4.26
N SER A 302 4.49 5.57 3.36
CA SER A 302 4.98 5.45 1.98
C SER A 302 4.60 6.65 1.13
N ALA A 303 3.41 7.21 1.29
CA ALA A 303 2.99 8.39 0.53
C ALA A 303 3.83 9.65 0.85
N LEU A 304 4.44 9.70 2.04
CA LEU A 304 5.31 10.80 2.47
C LEU A 304 6.79 10.42 2.51
N ALA A 305 7.15 9.15 2.27
CA ALA A 305 8.47 8.62 2.63
C ALA A 305 9.42 8.41 1.46
N ASP A 306 8.96 8.42 0.22
CA ASP A 306 9.80 8.04 -0.92
C ASP A 306 10.60 9.20 -1.51
N ASP A 307 10.25 10.45 -1.21
CA ASP A 307 11.06 11.61 -1.54
C ASP A 307 11.62 12.27 -0.27
N ALA A 308 12.89 12.01 0.02
CA ALA A 308 13.59 12.62 1.14
C ALA A 308 13.57 14.16 1.08
N ALA A 309 13.46 14.75 -0.11
CA ALA A 309 13.34 16.19 -0.31
C ALA A 309 11.96 16.70 0.09
N SER A 310 10.88 16.02 -0.34
CA SER A 310 9.50 16.37 0.04
C SER A 310 9.27 16.20 1.54
N LYS A 311 9.81 15.13 2.13
CA LYS A 311 9.73 14.89 3.58
C LYS A 311 10.50 15.95 4.37
N ARG A 312 11.69 16.34 3.90
CA ARG A 312 12.46 17.44 4.50
C ARG A 312 11.71 18.75 4.39
N ALA A 313 11.17 19.09 3.21
CA ALA A 313 10.40 20.32 3.01
C ALA A 313 9.12 20.36 3.88
N LEU A 314 8.44 19.21 4.07
CA LEU A 314 7.29 19.13 4.94
C LEU A 314 7.68 19.32 6.42
N LEU A 315 8.75 18.65 6.88
CA LEU A 315 9.24 18.81 8.26
C LEU A 315 9.73 20.24 8.53
N GLU A 316 10.42 20.86 7.57
CA GLU A 316 10.84 22.26 7.65
C GLU A 316 9.64 23.21 7.69
N ALA A 317 8.61 22.97 6.87
CA ALA A 317 7.36 23.74 6.87
C ALA A 317 6.58 23.60 8.20
N MET A 318 6.72 22.46 8.87
CA MET A 318 6.13 22.19 10.19
C MET A 318 7.03 22.66 11.36
N GLY A 319 8.21 23.23 11.08
CA GLY A 319 9.17 23.69 12.09
C GLY A 319 9.88 22.53 12.83
N LEU A 320 9.91 21.33 12.25
CA LEU A 320 10.54 20.14 12.82
C LEU A 320 11.94 19.90 12.24
N ASP A 321 12.84 19.36 13.08
CA ASP A 321 14.24 19.11 12.68
C ASP A 321 14.35 17.91 11.73
N ALA A 322 14.89 18.16 10.52
CA ALA A 322 15.07 17.17 9.47
C ALA A 322 16.48 16.50 9.45
N THR A 323 17.32 16.78 10.44
CA THR A 323 18.74 16.35 10.42
C THR A 323 18.96 14.83 10.55
N GLY A 324 17.94 14.03 10.90
CA GLY A 324 17.99 12.58 10.99
C GLY A 324 17.67 11.81 9.71
N LEU A 325 17.30 12.49 8.62
CA LEU A 325 16.93 11.86 7.34
C LEU A 325 18.13 11.73 6.40
N ALA A 326 19.14 10.94 6.79
CA ALA A 326 20.19 10.53 5.86
C ALA A 326 19.58 9.54 4.85
N ALA A 327 19.64 9.87 3.56
CA ALA A 327 19.38 8.92 2.49
C ALA A 327 20.34 7.74 2.66
N ASN A 328 19.79 6.53 2.84
CA ASN A 328 20.57 5.30 2.85
C ASN A 328 20.98 4.99 1.41
N ASP A 329 21.94 5.72 0.87
CA ASP A 329 22.53 5.55 -0.47
C ASP A 329 23.53 4.36 -0.49
N ASP A 330 23.18 3.20 0.06
CA ASP A 330 24.02 2.02 -0.14
C ASP A 330 23.63 1.34 -1.46
N PRO A 331 24.54 1.32 -2.47
CA PRO A 331 24.24 0.85 -3.83
C PRO A 331 24.11 -0.67 -3.95
N GLY A 332 23.50 -1.35 -2.96
CA GLY A 332 23.34 -2.79 -2.91
C GLY A 332 22.07 -3.30 -3.62
N VAL A 333 21.97 -4.63 -3.76
CA VAL A 333 20.75 -5.33 -4.21
C VAL A 333 19.59 -4.99 -3.28
N THR A 334 18.44 -4.62 -3.82
CA THR A 334 17.26 -4.35 -2.99
C THR A 334 16.52 -5.65 -2.68
N ILE A 335 16.27 -5.94 -1.41
CA ILE A 335 15.29 -6.94 -0.97
C ILE A 335 14.07 -6.20 -0.42
N SER A 336 12.89 -6.49 -0.97
CA SER A 336 11.66 -5.79 -0.61
C SER A 336 10.47 -6.74 -0.66
N THR A 337 9.38 -6.42 0.05
CA THR A 337 8.09 -7.01 -0.28
C THR A 337 7.57 -6.41 -1.59
N ILE A 338 6.66 -7.11 -2.26
CA ILE A 338 6.00 -6.56 -3.47
C ILE A 338 5.26 -5.27 -3.10
N HIS A 339 4.59 -5.23 -1.94
CA HIS A 339 3.90 -4.02 -1.45
C HIS A 339 4.85 -2.83 -1.32
N ALA A 340 5.97 -3.02 -0.63
CA ALA A 340 6.96 -1.95 -0.43
C ALA A 340 7.75 -1.58 -1.71
N SER A 341 7.60 -2.34 -2.79
CA SER A 341 8.19 -2.05 -4.09
C SER A 341 7.26 -1.24 -5.01
N LYS A 342 6.00 -1.01 -4.61
CA LYS A 342 5.10 -0.14 -5.40
C LYS A 342 5.71 1.25 -5.55
N GLY A 343 5.59 1.83 -6.74
CA GLY A 343 6.25 3.10 -7.09
C GLY A 343 7.72 2.97 -7.50
N LEU A 344 8.38 1.82 -7.24
CA LEU A 344 9.77 1.60 -7.64
C LEU A 344 9.87 0.86 -8.97
N GLU A 345 11.08 0.90 -9.56
CA GLU A 345 11.43 0.17 -10.78
C GLU A 345 12.88 -0.31 -10.72
N PHE A 346 13.15 -1.44 -11.35
CA PHE A 346 14.47 -2.08 -11.35
C PHE A 346 14.74 -2.72 -12.70
N LYS A 347 15.97 -2.65 -13.19
CA LYS A 347 16.32 -3.31 -14.45
C LYS A 347 16.12 -4.82 -14.40
N HIS A 348 16.47 -5.42 -13.25
CA HIS A 348 16.44 -6.87 -13.08
C HIS A 348 15.65 -7.25 -11.84
N VAL A 349 14.48 -7.83 -12.01
CA VAL A 349 13.61 -8.26 -10.90
C VAL A 349 13.65 -9.78 -10.76
N PHE A 350 13.80 -10.21 -9.51
CA PHE A 350 13.69 -11.59 -9.07
C PHE A 350 12.47 -11.70 -8.16
N LEU A 351 11.35 -12.16 -8.72
CA LEU A 351 10.11 -12.39 -7.97
C LEU A 351 10.12 -13.82 -7.47
N ILE A 352 10.27 -13.99 -6.17
CA ILE A 352 10.54 -15.27 -5.52
C ILE A 352 9.34 -15.81 -4.77
N GLY A 353 9.37 -17.11 -4.44
CA GLY A 353 8.29 -17.74 -3.68
C GLY A 353 6.97 -17.80 -4.47
N CYS A 354 7.02 -17.89 -5.81
CA CYS A 354 5.85 -17.98 -6.67
C CYS A 354 5.18 -19.37 -6.56
N SER A 355 4.64 -19.70 -5.39
CA SER A 355 3.95 -20.94 -5.08
C SER A 355 2.63 -20.72 -4.37
N GLU A 356 1.69 -21.67 -4.53
CA GLU A 356 0.46 -21.68 -3.74
C GLU A 356 0.75 -21.59 -2.24
N GLY A 357 -0.02 -20.75 -1.53
CA GLY A 357 0.16 -20.44 -0.11
C GLY A 357 1.11 -19.28 0.18
N LEU A 358 1.99 -18.91 -0.79
CA LEU A 358 2.84 -17.71 -0.68
C LEU A 358 2.42 -16.62 -1.66
N LEU A 359 2.21 -16.95 -2.93
CA LEU A 359 1.69 -16.03 -3.94
C LEU A 359 0.81 -16.83 -4.91
N PRO A 360 -0.50 -16.89 -4.69
CA PRO A 360 -1.31 -16.13 -3.71
C PRO A 360 -1.09 -16.55 -2.26
N TYR A 361 -1.08 -15.56 -1.35
CA TYR A 361 -0.91 -15.82 0.08
C TYR A 361 -2.17 -16.44 0.69
N GLY A 362 -1.97 -17.50 1.50
CA GLY A 362 -3.10 -18.21 2.13
C GLY A 362 -3.94 -19.05 1.15
N SER A 363 -3.58 -19.07 -0.16
CA SER A 363 -4.30 -19.82 -1.21
C SER A 363 -5.80 -19.52 -1.28
N PRO A 364 -6.25 -18.25 -1.36
CA PRO A 364 -7.66 -17.96 -1.55
C PRO A 364 -8.15 -18.60 -2.87
N GLU A 365 -9.33 -19.20 -2.86
CA GLU A 365 -9.86 -19.90 -4.04
C GLU A 365 -10.53 -18.96 -5.03
N THR A 366 -11.28 -17.99 -4.51
CA THR A 366 -12.09 -17.04 -5.29
C THR A 366 -12.24 -15.71 -4.54
N GLY A 367 -12.89 -14.74 -5.18
CA GLY A 367 -13.29 -13.46 -4.59
C GLY A 367 -12.18 -12.43 -4.51
N ASP A 368 -12.46 -11.35 -3.78
CA ASP A 368 -11.61 -10.16 -3.73
C ASP A 368 -10.19 -10.45 -3.23
N ALA A 369 -10.06 -11.39 -2.29
CA ALA A 369 -8.74 -11.79 -1.78
C ALA A 369 -7.86 -12.44 -2.86
N LEU A 370 -8.42 -13.24 -3.77
CA LEU A 370 -7.66 -13.79 -4.90
C LEU A 370 -7.30 -12.71 -5.91
N GLU A 371 -8.23 -11.80 -6.17
CA GLU A 371 -7.99 -10.73 -7.15
C GLU A 371 -6.99 -9.69 -6.62
N GLU A 372 -6.93 -9.44 -5.31
CA GLU A 372 -5.87 -8.63 -4.71
C GLU A 372 -4.49 -9.30 -4.87
N GLU A 373 -4.38 -10.60 -4.64
CA GLU A 373 -3.14 -11.35 -4.88
C GLU A 373 -2.75 -11.38 -6.37
N ARG A 374 -3.73 -11.38 -7.28
CA ARG A 374 -3.50 -11.25 -8.72
C ARG A 374 -2.93 -9.88 -9.08
N ARG A 375 -3.51 -8.80 -8.55
CA ARG A 375 -2.97 -7.44 -8.71
C ARG A 375 -1.58 -7.33 -8.10
N LEU A 376 -1.35 -7.97 -6.95
CA LEU A 376 -0.03 -7.99 -6.34
C LEU A 376 1.01 -8.70 -7.22
N MET A 377 0.65 -9.84 -7.84
CA MET A 377 1.50 -10.49 -8.84
C MET A 377 1.79 -9.56 -10.03
N TYR A 378 0.77 -8.86 -10.54
CA TYR A 378 0.93 -7.87 -11.61
C TYR A 378 1.89 -6.75 -11.21
N VAL A 379 1.73 -6.18 -10.01
CA VAL A 379 2.63 -5.15 -9.48
C VAL A 379 4.07 -5.66 -9.41
N GLY A 380 4.28 -6.86 -8.86
CA GLY A 380 5.63 -7.46 -8.79
C GLY A 380 6.29 -7.63 -10.15
N ILE A 381 5.53 -8.06 -11.15
CA ILE A 381 6.00 -8.22 -12.55
C ILE A 381 6.38 -6.86 -13.15
N THR A 382 5.52 -5.86 -13.01
CA THR A 382 5.69 -4.53 -13.62
C THR A 382 6.75 -3.66 -12.94
N ARG A 383 7.42 -4.18 -11.89
CA ARG A 383 8.63 -3.53 -11.34
C ARG A 383 9.87 -3.77 -12.21
N ALA A 384 9.82 -4.72 -13.16
CA ALA A 384 10.93 -5.07 -14.03
C ALA A 384 10.98 -4.20 -15.29
N GLU A 385 12.12 -3.60 -15.55
CA GLU A 385 12.39 -2.88 -16.80
C GLU A 385 12.90 -3.84 -17.89
N ASP A 386 14.06 -4.46 -17.65
CA ASP A 386 14.80 -5.22 -18.65
C ASP A 386 14.58 -6.72 -18.56
N SER A 387 14.61 -7.28 -17.33
CA SER A 387 14.48 -8.73 -17.16
C SER A 387 13.72 -9.11 -15.90
N LEU A 388 12.96 -10.20 -16.01
CA LEU A 388 12.19 -10.78 -14.92
C LEU A 388 12.55 -12.26 -14.76
N HIS A 389 12.87 -12.65 -13.53
CA HIS A 389 13.04 -14.03 -13.12
C HIS A 389 12.02 -14.40 -12.05
N LEU A 390 11.23 -15.45 -12.32
CA LEU A 390 10.27 -16.02 -11.40
C LEU A 390 10.83 -17.31 -10.79
N SER A 391 10.69 -17.49 -9.48
CA SER A 391 11.15 -18.73 -8.86
C SER A 391 10.23 -19.18 -7.72
N TYR A 392 10.31 -20.46 -7.40
CA TYR A 392 9.68 -21.04 -6.23
C TYR A 392 10.44 -22.27 -5.73
N ALA A 393 10.33 -22.56 -4.45
CA ALA A 393 10.81 -23.77 -3.82
C ALA A 393 9.71 -24.83 -3.78
N ARG A 394 10.05 -26.10 -4.11
CA ARG A 394 9.12 -27.25 -4.04
C ARG A 394 8.82 -27.70 -2.62
N THR A 395 9.73 -27.44 -1.70
CA THR A 395 9.58 -27.77 -0.27
C THR A 395 9.91 -26.58 0.62
N LYS A 396 9.29 -26.55 1.80
CA LYS A 396 9.64 -25.58 2.82
C LYS A 396 10.74 -26.18 3.71
N ASP A 397 11.82 -25.44 3.96
CA ASP A 397 12.82 -25.82 4.96
C ASP A 397 12.23 -25.74 6.37
N GLY A 398 12.41 -26.77 7.19
CA GLY A 398 11.88 -26.83 8.55
C GLY A 398 11.07 -28.08 8.84
N TYR A 399 10.19 -28.05 9.85
CA TYR A 399 9.44 -29.21 10.36
C TYR A 399 8.56 -29.86 9.30
N GLY A 400 9.02 -30.98 8.73
CA GLY A 400 8.32 -31.82 7.76
C GLY A 400 8.43 -31.33 6.31
N VAL A 401 8.40 -32.28 5.37
CA VAL A 401 8.48 -31.98 3.92
C VAL A 401 7.08 -31.55 3.44
N GLN A 402 6.75 -30.28 3.60
CA GLN A 402 5.55 -29.72 3.00
C GLN A 402 5.84 -29.40 1.52
N ARG A 403 5.26 -30.17 0.60
CA ARG A 403 5.38 -29.91 -0.84
C ARG A 403 4.54 -28.69 -1.23
N ARG A 404 5.14 -27.77 -1.96
CA ARG A 404 4.49 -26.62 -2.56
C ARG A 404 4.19 -26.87 -4.04
N ARG A 405 3.06 -26.35 -4.50
CA ARG A 405 2.71 -26.31 -5.93
C ARG A 405 3.12 -24.94 -6.50
N PRO A 406 3.48 -24.87 -7.81
CA PRO A 406 3.69 -23.58 -8.44
C PRO A 406 2.43 -22.70 -8.30
N SER A 407 2.64 -21.40 -8.26
CA SER A 407 1.56 -20.42 -8.24
C SER A 407 0.65 -20.59 -9.45
N ARG A 408 -0.65 -20.45 -9.25
CA ARG A 408 -1.65 -20.44 -10.34
C ARG A 408 -1.50 -19.22 -11.28
N PHE A 409 -0.70 -18.24 -10.91
CA PHE A 409 -0.41 -17.05 -11.70
C PHE A 409 0.78 -17.25 -12.67
N LEU A 410 1.47 -18.40 -12.66
CA LEU A 410 2.63 -18.71 -13.51
C LEU A 410 2.25 -19.20 -14.91
#